data_8d516add6fdba0b65b9f6e7ec8ee2bd7
#
_entry.id   8d516add6fdba0b65b9f6e7ec8ee2bd7
#
_cell.length_a   1.000
_cell.length_b   1.000
_cell.length_c   1.000
_cell.angle_alpha   90.00
_cell.angle_beta   90.00
_cell.angle_gamma   90.00
#
_symmetry.space_group_name_H-M   'P 1'
#
loop_
_entity.id
_entity.type
_entity.pdbx_description
1 polymer ?
#
loop_
_entity_poly.entity_id
_entity_poly.type
_entity_poly.pdbx_seq_one_letter_code
_entity_poly.pdbx_strand_id
1 'polypeptide(L)'
;IWLHGTPPNQFSRAPKATDGCVVLANPDLERIISTVEVRTTPVVIAQTLQWVAPQSTRNEAQRFEEALNAWRTAKSSGDAERALGFYAADFSAGGKNLAQWAPTLRSEVERVRGREIELKDLTYLRWTDTADTMVVTFGEVASGARSGATKRQYWVRQGQQWKIFYEGVTG
;
A
#
# COMPACT_ATOMS: atom_id res chain seq x y z
N ILE A 1 -8.03 -11.43 -9.42
CA ILE A 1 -6.95 -12.36 -9.86
C ILE A 1 -6.55 -13.18 -8.64
N TRP A 2 -6.46 -14.48 -8.82
CA TRP A 2 -6.06 -15.41 -7.76
C TRP A 2 -4.75 -16.07 -8.15
N LEU A 3 -3.92 -16.35 -7.13
CA LEU A 3 -2.83 -17.31 -7.24
C LEU A 3 -3.37 -18.66 -6.78
N HIS A 4 -3.33 -19.67 -7.62
CA HIS A 4 -3.82 -21.02 -7.27
C HIS A 4 -3.01 -22.12 -7.94
N GLY A 5 -3.14 -23.32 -7.42
CA GLY A 5 -2.49 -24.52 -7.96
C GLY A 5 -3.28 -25.18 -9.07
N THR A 6 -2.81 -26.33 -9.46
CA THR A 6 -3.43 -27.24 -10.44
C THR A 6 -4.23 -28.35 -9.74
N PRO A 7 -5.19 -29.01 -10.44
CA PRO A 7 -5.77 -30.23 -9.94
C PRO A 7 -4.69 -31.29 -9.59
N PRO A 8 -4.94 -32.17 -8.62
CA PRO A 8 -3.92 -33.13 -8.13
C PRO A 8 -3.29 -34.03 -9.19
N ASN A 9 -4.00 -34.28 -10.28
CA ASN A 9 -3.56 -35.13 -11.39
C ASN A 9 -2.87 -34.35 -12.53
N GLN A 10 -2.65 -33.03 -12.34
CA GLN A 10 -2.00 -32.17 -13.34
C GLN A 10 -0.84 -31.40 -12.69
N PHE A 11 0.36 -31.53 -13.24
CA PHE A 11 1.52 -30.79 -12.74
C PHE A 11 1.45 -29.30 -13.08
N SER A 12 1.05 -28.97 -14.30
CA SER A 12 0.93 -27.60 -14.79
C SER A 12 -0.22 -27.44 -15.77
N ARG A 13 -0.61 -26.22 -16.09
CA ARG A 13 -1.56 -25.91 -17.16
C ARG A 13 -0.85 -25.28 -18.34
N ALA A 14 -1.45 -25.44 -19.53
CA ALA A 14 -0.98 -24.76 -20.72
C ALA A 14 -1.05 -23.22 -20.56
N PRO A 15 -0.18 -22.45 -21.23
CA PRO A 15 -0.28 -21.00 -21.26
C PRO A 15 -1.67 -20.53 -21.67
N LYS A 16 -2.19 -19.49 -21.01
CA LYS A 16 -3.52 -18.90 -21.26
C LYS A 16 -4.70 -19.84 -21.01
N ALA A 17 -4.53 -20.87 -20.19
CA ALA A 17 -5.59 -21.83 -19.84
C ALA A 17 -6.44 -21.42 -18.62
N THR A 18 -6.45 -20.12 -18.26
CA THR A 18 -7.24 -19.57 -17.15
C THR A 18 -7.95 -18.30 -17.57
N ASP A 19 -9.02 -17.95 -16.88
CA ASP A 19 -9.78 -16.71 -17.08
C ASP A 19 -9.14 -15.51 -16.34
N GLY A 20 -7.81 -15.35 -16.45
CA GLY A 20 -7.06 -14.25 -15.87
C GLY A 20 -6.46 -14.52 -14.49
N CYS A 21 -6.50 -15.76 -14.00
CA CYS A 21 -5.78 -16.14 -12.77
C CYS A 21 -4.33 -16.58 -13.08
N VAL A 22 -3.46 -16.49 -12.06
CA VAL A 22 -2.10 -17.01 -12.11
C VAL A 22 -2.07 -18.42 -11.54
N VAL A 23 -1.77 -19.40 -12.39
CA VAL A 23 -1.69 -20.83 -12.01
C VAL A 23 -0.23 -21.23 -11.88
N LEU A 24 0.09 -21.89 -10.79
CA LEU A 24 1.41 -22.41 -10.47
C LEU A 24 1.33 -23.94 -10.29
N ALA A 25 2.45 -24.64 -10.50
CA ALA A 25 2.55 -26.02 -10.04
C ALA A 25 2.37 -26.06 -8.51
N ASN A 26 1.68 -27.09 -8.01
CA ASN A 26 1.37 -27.17 -6.56
C ASN A 26 2.61 -27.03 -5.65
N PRO A 27 3.75 -27.69 -5.93
CA PRO A 27 4.95 -27.52 -5.09
C PRO A 27 5.49 -26.09 -5.07
N ASP A 28 5.40 -25.36 -6.17
CA ASP A 28 5.85 -23.98 -6.25
C ASP A 28 4.88 -23.05 -5.50
N LEU A 29 3.59 -23.29 -5.59
CA LEU A 29 2.58 -22.56 -4.83
C LEU A 29 2.76 -22.76 -3.32
N GLU A 30 2.98 -24.00 -2.87
CA GLU A 30 3.23 -24.34 -1.47
C GLU A 30 4.47 -23.61 -0.94
N ARG A 31 5.56 -23.59 -1.73
CA ARG A 31 6.78 -22.83 -1.38
C ARG A 31 6.48 -21.33 -1.25
N ILE A 32 5.74 -20.74 -2.18
CA ILE A 32 5.36 -19.33 -2.12
C ILE A 32 4.54 -19.05 -0.87
N ILE A 33 3.45 -19.82 -0.64
CA ILE A 33 2.57 -19.62 0.51
C ILE A 33 3.32 -19.75 1.85
N SER A 34 4.31 -20.62 1.92
CA SER A 34 5.12 -20.78 3.14
C SER A 34 6.12 -19.65 3.39
N THR A 35 6.38 -18.79 2.39
CA THR A 35 7.39 -17.72 2.47
C THR A 35 6.81 -16.31 2.47
N VAL A 36 5.55 -16.15 2.09
CA VAL A 36 4.91 -14.83 1.98
C VAL A 36 3.97 -14.55 3.14
N GLU A 37 3.89 -13.29 3.54
CA GLU A 37 2.87 -12.79 4.45
C GLU A 37 1.58 -12.52 3.67
N VAL A 38 0.55 -13.30 3.93
CA VAL A 38 -0.77 -13.13 3.30
C VAL A 38 -1.33 -11.76 3.65
N ARG A 39 -1.85 -11.02 2.66
CA ARG A 39 -2.40 -9.65 2.71
C ARG A 39 -1.39 -8.52 2.68
N THR A 40 -0.15 -8.71 3.10
CA THR A 40 0.87 -7.65 3.10
C THR A 40 1.86 -7.77 1.97
N THR A 41 2.18 -8.99 1.51
CA THR A 41 3.07 -9.20 0.37
C THR A 41 2.41 -8.76 -0.94
N PRO A 42 2.95 -7.73 -1.62
CA PRO A 42 2.41 -7.28 -2.90
C PRO A 42 2.70 -8.30 -4.02
N VAL A 43 1.73 -8.52 -4.89
CA VAL A 43 1.92 -9.27 -6.13
C VAL A 43 1.93 -8.29 -7.29
N VAL A 44 3.06 -8.23 -8.02
CA VAL A 44 3.25 -7.33 -9.16
C VAL A 44 3.17 -8.14 -10.44
N ILE A 45 2.23 -7.78 -11.31
CA ILE A 45 2.10 -8.32 -12.66
C ILE A 45 2.41 -7.20 -13.64
N ALA A 46 3.54 -7.30 -14.33
CA ALA A 46 4.02 -6.30 -15.26
C ALA A 46 4.51 -6.97 -16.55
N GLN A 47 4.46 -6.24 -17.66
CA GLN A 47 4.98 -6.71 -18.94
C GLN A 47 6.49 -6.90 -18.88
N THR A 48 7.19 -6.02 -18.18
CA THR A 48 8.64 -6.07 -17.99
C THR A 48 8.99 -5.64 -16.57
N LEU A 49 9.90 -6.36 -15.92
CA LEU A 49 10.46 -6.01 -14.63
C LEU A 49 11.87 -5.43 -14.82
N GLN A 50 12.12 -4.28 -14.22
CA GLN A 50 13.46 -3.70 -14.16
C GLN A 50 14.07 -3.99 -12.80
N TRP A 51 15.06 -4.88 -12.77
CA TRP A 51 15.83 -5.16 -11.57
C TRP A 51 16.90 -4.09 -11.38
N VAL A 52 16.86 -3.40 -10.26
CA VAL A 52 17.82 -2.34 -9.93
C VAL A 52 18.53 -2.65 -8.62
N ALA A 53 19.75 -2.15 -8.46
CA ALA A 53 20.46 -2.29 -7.21
C ALA A 53 19.71 -1.53 -6.08
N PRO A 54 19.56 -2.11 -4.88
CA PRO A 54 18.86 -1.45 -3.77
C PRO A 54 19.38 -0.04 -3.45
N GLN A 55 20.67 0.20 -3.67
CA GLN A 55 21.30 1.50 -3.42
C GLN A 55 20.82 2.60 -4.36
N SER A 56 20.42 2.25 -5.60
CA SER A 56 19.97 3.24 -6.60
C SER A 56 18.60 3.85 -6.26
N THR A 57 17.81 3.18 -5.43
CA THR A 57 16.47 3.64 -5.01
C THR A 57 16.46 4.27 -3.61
N ARG A 58 17.57 4.22 -2.88
CA ARG A 58 17.65 4.63 -1.47
C ARG A 58 17.24 6.10 -1.25
N ASN A 59 17.72 7.01 -2.08
CA ASN A 59 17.39 8.44 -1.93
C ASN A 59 15.89 8.73 -2.14
N GLU A 60 15.26 8.03 -3.10
CA GLU A 60 13.82 8.18 -3.35
C GLU A 60 12.98 7.53 -2.23
N ALA A 61 13.41 6.38 -1.73
CA ALA A 61 12.77 5.74 -0.58
C ALA A 61 12.82 6.67 0.65
N GLN A 62 13.96 7.28 0.93
CA GLN A 62 14.13 8.21 2.04
C GLN A 62 13.20 9.43 1.90
N ARG A 63 13.13 10.05 0.73
CA ARG A 63 12.22 11.19 0.48
C ARG A 63 10.76 10.82 0.66
N PHE A 64 10.39 9.60 0.25
CA PHE A 64 9.04 9.10 0.47
C PHE A 64 8.77 8.85 1.95
N GLU A 65 9.71 8.25 2.68
CA GLU A 65 9.61 8.01 4.12
C GLU A 65 9.46 9.32 4.91
N GLU A 66 10.15 10.38 4.51
CA GLU A 66 9.98 11.72 5.08
C GLU A 66 8.54 12.24 4.90
N ALA A 67 7.96 12.06 3.70
CA ALA A 67 6.58 12.44 3.43
C ALA A 67 5.56 11.61 4.24
N LEU A 68 5.76 10.30 4.30
CA LEU A 68 4.93 9.38 5.09
C LEU A 68 4.98 9.73 6.59
N ASN A 69 6.17 10.02 7.11
CA ASN A 69 6.35 10.44 8.51
C ASN A 69 5.72 11.80 8.79
N ALA A 70 5.78 12.75 7.85
CA ALA A 70 5.14 14.05 7.99
C ALA A 70 3.60 13.93 8.01
N TRP A 71 3.02 13.07 7.18
CA TRP A 71 1.59 12.72 7.21
C TRP A 71 1.21 12.08 8.55
N ARG A 72 1.96 11.08 9.01
CA ARG A 72 1.75 10.43 10.31
C ARG A 72 1.77 11.45 11.46
N THR A 73 2.74 12.35 11.44
CA THR A 73 2.88 13.41 12.47
C THR A 73 1.68 14.37 12.44
N ALA A 74 1.20 14.77 11.26
CA ALA A 74 0.02 15.62 11.16
C ALA A 74 -1.22 14.94 11.77
N LYS A 75 -1.41 13.63 11.53
CA LYS A 75 -2.49 12.86 12.15
C LYS A 75 -2.36 12.80 13.67
N SER A 76 -1.19 12.46 14.20
CA SER A 76 -0.96 12.29 15.63
C SER A 76 -1.04 13.61 16.40
N SER A 77 -0.67 14.74 15.79
CA SER A 77 -0.82 16.08 16.39
C SER A 77 -2.26 16.60 16.43
N GLY A 78 -3.18 15.97 15.69
CA GLY A 78 -4.55 16.45 15.58
C GLY A 78 -4.76 17.52 14.51
N ASP A 79 -3.78 17.74 13.64
CA ASP A 79 -3.85 18.74 12.57
C ASP A 79 -4.48 18.12 11.31
N ALA A 80 -5.80 18.10 11.29
CA ALA A 80 -6.56 17.48 10.22
C ALA A 80 -6.36 18.18 8.86
N GLU A 81 -6.20 19.51 8.85
CA GLU A 81 -6.01 20.25 7.59
C GLU A 81 -4.61 19.98 7.01
N ARG A 82 -3.60 19.88 7.85
CA ARG A 82 -2.26 19.47 7.42
C ARG A 82 -2.27 18.02 6.93
N ALA A 83 -2.99 17.11 7.60
CA ALA A 83 -3.16 15.73 7.15
C ALA A 83 -3.86 15.67 5.79
N LEU A 84 -4.95 16.44 5.58
CA LEU A 84 -5.64 16.58 4.30
C LEU A 84 -4.74 17.13 3.20
N GLY A 85 -3.81 17.99 3.53
CA GLY A 85 -2.84 18.54 2.59
C GLY A 85 -1.95 17.49 1.90
N PHE A 86 -1.86 16.27 2.44
CA PHE A 86 -1.16 15.16 1.78
C PHE A 86 -2.01 14.44 0.73
N TYR A 87 -3.30 14.69 0.65
CA TYR A 87 -4.17 14.04 -0.33
C TYR A 87 -4.21 14.83 -1.65
N ALA A 88 -4.23 14.11 -2.75
CA ALA A 88 -4.32 14.68 -4.07
C ALA A 88 -5.72 15.20 -4.36
N ALA A 89 -5.85 16.19 -5.23
CA ALA A 89 -7.16 16.76 -5.59
C ALA A 89 -8.08 15.72 -6.27
N ASP A 90 -7.48 14.78 -7.01
CA ASP A 90 -8.13 13.67 -7.70
C ASP A 90 -8.21 12.39 -6.85
N PHE A 91 -8.03 12.52 -5.53
CA PHE A 91 -8.18 11.39 -4.60
C PHE A 91 -9.51 10.68 -4.78
N SER A 92 -9.46 9.34 -4.80
CA SER A 92 -10.65 8.50 -4.86
C SER A 92 -10.45 7.21 -4.04
N ALA A 93 -11.36 6.93 -3.13
CA ALA A 93 -11.36 5.70 -2.33
C ALA A 93 -12.79 5.26 -1.99
N GLY A 94 -13.12 3.98 -2.26
CA GLY A 94 -14.44 3.43 -1.96
C GLY A 94 -15.59 4.23 -2.61
N GLY A 95 -15.39 4.77 -3.80
CA GLY A 95 -16.37 5.61 -4.52
C GLY A 95 -16.49 7.03 -3.97
N LYS A 96 -15.66 7.46 -3.03
CA LYS A 96 -15.64 8.80 -2.44
C LYS A 96 -14.49 9.62 -3.02
N ASN A 97 -14.77 10.87 -3.38
CA ASN A 97 -13.73 11.86 -3.68
C ASN A 97 -13.18 12.50 -2.39
N LEU A 98 -12.19 13.37 -2.50
CA LEU A 98 -11.55 14.01 -1.35
C LEU A 98 -12.54 14.77 -0.45
N ALA A 99 -13.49 15.51 -1.02
CA ALA A 99 -14.47 16.26 -0.23
C ALA A 99 -15.39 15.35 0.60
N GLN A 100 -15.77 14.21 0.05
CA GLN A 100 -16.55 13.19 0.73
C GLN A 100 -15.75 12.36 1.73
N TRP A 101 -14.43 12.24 1.52
CA TRP A 101 -13.49 11.54 2.42
C TRP A 101 -13.05 12.41 3.61
N ALA A 102 -12.91 13.71 3.43
CA ALA A 102 -12.39 14.63 4.43
C ALA A 102 -13.06 14.54 5.82
N PRO A 103 -14.39 14.39 5.94
CA PRO A 103 -15.03 14.20 7.26
C PRO A 103 -14.55 12.93 7.97
N THR A 104 -14.33 11.84 7.24
CA THR A 104 -13.80 10.58 7.79
C THR A 104 -12.39 10.79 8.33
N LEU A 105 -11.51 11.44 7.54
CA LEU A 105 -10.15 11.73 7.97
C LEU A 105 -10.11 12.66 9.20
N ARG A 106 -10.93 13.72 9.23
CA ARG A 106 -11.01 14.61 10.39
C ARG A 106 -11.42 13.86 11.67
N SER A 107 -12.40 12.96 11.55
CA SER A 107 -12.83 12.11 12.68
C SER A 107 -11.71 11.15 13.11
N GLU A 108 -10.96 10.55 12.18
CA GLU A 108 -9.82 9.71 12.52
C GLU A 108 -8.71 10.51 13.23
N VAL A 109 -8.38 11.70 12.73
CA VAL A 109 -7.36 12.59 13.30
C VAL A 109 -7.75 13.02 14.72
N GLU A 110 -9.00 13.41 14.94
CA GLU A 110 -9.48 13.79 16.27
C GLU A 110 -9.41 12.62 17.26
N ARG A 111 -9.76 11.42 16.83
CA ARG A 111 -9.71 10.21 17.67
C ARG A 111 -8.30 9.86 18.15
N VAL A 112 -7.27 10.17 17.36
CA VAL A 112 -5.86 9.86 17.67
C VAL A 112 -5.07 11.07 18.14
N ARG A 113 -5.69 12.24 18.27
CA ARG A 113 -5.05 13.49 18.67
C ARG A 113 -4.21 13.33 19.94
N GLY A 114 -2.96 13.76 19.88
CA GLY A 114 -2.02 13.67 20.99
C GLY A 114 -1.50 12.27 21.30
N ARG A 115 -1.85 11.29 20.48
CA ARG A 115 -1.37 9.90 20.63
C ARG A 115 -0.32 9.63 19.54
N GLU A 116 0.78 9.04 19.92
CA GLU A 116 1.74 8.56 18.94
C GLU A 116 1.11 7.47 18.06
N ILE A 117 1.33 7.57 16.75
CA ILE A 117 0.94 6.56 15.77
C ILE A 117 2.19 5.79 15.37
N GLU A 118 2.16 4.49 15.59
CA GLU A 118 3.17 3.57 15.11
C GLU A 118 2.71 2.95 13.78
N LEU A 119 3.62 2.94 12.79
CA LEU A 119 3.40 2.23 11.53
C LEU A 119 4.20 0.93 11.58
N LYS A 120 3.50 -0.21 11.53
CA LYS A 120 4.06 -1.56 11.63
C LYS A 120 4.03 -2.26 10.29
N ASP A 121 4.93 -3.21 10.10
CA ASP A 121 4.95 -4.14 8.96
C ASP A 121 4.90 -3.39 7.61
N LEU A 122 5.71 -2.32 7.51
CA LEU A 122 5.76 -1.48 6.33
C LEU A 122 6.30 -2.24 5.12
N THR A 123 5.54 -2.21 4.05
CA THR A 123 6.00 -2.68 2.73
C THR A 123 5.88 -1.58 1.70
N TYR A 124 6.87 -1.46 0.82
CA TYR A 124 6.95 -0.45 -0.22
C TYR A 124 7.01 -1.09 -1.60
N LEU A 125 6.24 -0.55 -2.53
CA LEU A 125 6.34 -0.86 -3.94
C LEU A 125 6.39 0.44 -4.73
N ARG A 126 7.47 0.66 -5.49
CA ARG A 126 7.57 1.79 -6.41
C ARG A 126 7.11 1.37 -7.80
N TRP A 127 6.28 2.18 -8.39
CA TRP A 127 5.74 1.99 -9.74
C TRP A 127 5.92 3.26 -10.56
N THR A 128 6.60 3.16 -11.70
CA THR A 128 6.98 4.32 -12.52
C THR A 128 6.46 4.27 -13.96
N ASP A 129 5.47 3.42 -14.25
CA ASP A 129 4.98 3.20 -15.60
C ASP A 129 4.32 4.46 -16.20
N THR A 130 3.31 5.01 -15.52
CA THR A 130 2.57 6.21 -15.98
C THR A 130 2.90 7.45 -15.17
N ALA A 131 3.20 7.27 -13.89
CA ALA A 131 3.59 8.31 -12.96
C ALA A 131 4.50 7.71 -11.88
N ASP A 132 5.34 8.54 -11.25
CA ASP A 132 6.15 8.08 -10.12
C ASP A 132 5.22 7.84 -8.91
N THR A 133 4.91 6.59 -8.66
CA THR A 133 3.93 6.14 -7.67
C THR A 133 4.63 5.29 -6.62
N MET A 134 4.29 5.51 -5.36
CA MET A 134 4.67 4.66 -4.25
C MET A 134 3.41 4.02 -3.63
N VAL A 135 3.38 2.71 -3.55
CA VAL A 135 2.36 1.97 -2.82
C VAL A 135 2.96 1.55 -1.49
N VAL A 136 2.34 1.95 -0.41
CA VAL A 136 2.75 1.55 0.95
C VAL A 136 1.61 0.81 1.65
N THR A 137 1.94 -0.31 2.27
CA THR A 137 1.02 -1.04 3.16
C THR A 137 1.63 -1.07 4.56
N PHE A 138 0.82 -0.80 5.57
CA PHE A 138 1.25 -0.76 6.97
C PHE A 138 0.10 -1.02 7.93
N GLY A 139 0.42 -1.54 9.11
CA GLY A 139 -0.45 -1.52 10.26
C GLY A 139 -0.39 -0.15 10.94
N GLU A 140 -1.51 0.57 11.07
CA GLU A 140 -1.60 1.83 11.81
C GLU A 140 -2.11 1.56 13.23
N VAL A 141 -1.27 1.78 14.24
CA VAL A 141 -1.58 1.53 15.66
C VAL A 141 -1.34 2.79 16.47
N ALA A 142 -2.37 3.33 17.10
CA ALA A 142 -2.22 4.45 18.02
C ALA A 142 -1.73 3.95 19.39
N SER A 143 -0.84 4.69 20.04
CA SER A 143 -0.31 4.37 21.38
C SER A 143 -1.45 4.10 22.36
N GLY A 144 -1.33 3.00 23.12
CA GLY A 144 -2.37 2.51 24.04
C GLY A 144 -3.55 1.80 23.38
N ALA A 145 -3.59 1.64 22.06
CA ALA A 145 -4.58 0.81 21.39
C ALA A 145 -4.16 -0.68 21.41
N ARG A 146 -5.14 -1.59 21.56
CA ARG A 146 -4.90 -3.05 21.53
C ARG A 146 -4.75 -3.59 20.11
N SER A 147 -5.32 -2.89 19.13
CA SER A 147 -5.29 -3.26 17.72
C SER A 147 -5.28 -2.01 16.85
N GLY A 148 -4.87 -2.17 15.60
CA GLY A 148 -4.87 -1.15 14.57
C GLY A 148 -5.59 -1.65 13.32
N ALA A 149 -5.52 -0.87 12.25
CA ALA A 149 -6.03 -1.23 10.94
C ALA A 149 -4.86 -1.38 9.97
N THR A 150 -4.89 -2.41 9.13
CA THR A 150 -3.95 -2.50 8.00
C THR A 150 -4.43 -1.60 6.89
N LYS A 151 -3.64 -0.58 6.57
CA LYS A 151 -3.92 0.38 5.52
C LYS A 151 -3.01 0.17 4.33
N ARG A 152 -3.54 0.47 3.15
CA ARG A 152 -2.77 0.59 1.92
C ARG A 152 -3.02 1.95 1.32
N GLN A 153 -1.94 2.68 1.03
CA GLN A 153 -1.98 3.99 0.41
C GLN A 153 -1.22 3.95 -0.92
N TYR A 154 -1.76 4.66 -1.90
CA TYR A 154 -1.11 4.92 -3.17
C TYR A 154 -0.78 6.41 -3.23
N TRP A 155 0.50 6.70 -3.34
CA TRP A 155 1.04 8.04 -3.40
C TRP A 155 1.58 8.32 -4.78
N VAL A 156 1.29 9.49 -5.34
CA VAL A 156 1.84 9.96 -6.61
C VAL A 156 2.73 11.17 -6.36
N ARG A 157 3.81 11.25 -7.10
CA ARG A 157 4.71 12.40 -7.04
C ARG A 157 4.16 13.53 -7.91
N GLN A 158 3.84 14.66 -7.31
CA GLN A 158 3.42 15.89 -7.98
C GLN A 158 4.49 16.98 -7.73
N GLY A 159 5.35 17.20 -8.72
CA GLY A 159 6.54 18.06 -8.58
C GLY A 159 7.50 17.52 -7.52
N GLN A 160 7.67 18.26 -6.42
CA GLN A 160 8.53 17.86 -5.30
C GLN A 160 7.77 17.18 -4.15
N GLN A 161 6.45 17.06 -4.25
CA GLN A 161 5.61 16.55 -3.18
C GLN A 161 5.02 15.18 -3.52
N TRP A 162 4.89 14.35 -2.49
CA TRP A 162 4.13 13.11 -2.55
C TRP A 162 2.69 13.37 -2.11
N LYS A 163 1.71 12.90 -2.87
CA LYS A 163 0.28 13.08 -2.59
C LYS A 163 -0.45 11.74 -2.64
N ILE A 164 -1.30 11.49 -1.67
CA ILE A 164 -2.13 10.29 -1.59
C ILE A 164 -3.30 10.44 -2.57
N PHE A 165 -3.41 9.55 -3.56
CA PHE A 165 -4.54 9.53 -4.47
C PHE A 165 -5.51 8.38 -4.20
N TYR A 166 -5.11 7.42 -3.35
CA TYR A 166 -5.98 6.34 -2.88
C TYR A 166 -5.56 5.90 -1.48
N GLU A 167 -6.54 5.58 -0.64
CA GLU A 167 -6.35 4.93 0.66
C GLU A 167 -7.45 3.88 0.87
N GLY A 168 -7.06 2.70 1.37
CA GLY A 168 -7.99 1.62 1.70
C GLY A 168 -7.54 0.83 2.91
N VAL A 169 -8.51 0.24 3.61
CA VAL A 169 -8.28 -0.73 4.69
C VAL A 169 -8.28 -2.12 4.09
N THR A 170 -7.27 -2.94 4.39
CA THR A 170 -7.08 -4.26 3.78
C THR A 170 -7.27 -5.43 4.76
N GLY A 171 -7.59 -5.17 6.00
CA GLY A 171 -7.84 -6.21 7.00
C GLY A 171 -8.26 -5.69 8.35
#